data_73bb25a7afdaf0e381c6053e6b6a5a11
#
_entry.id   73bb25a7afdaf0e381c6053e6b6a5a11
#
_cell.length_a   1.000
_cell.length_b   1.000
_cell.length_c   1.000
_cell.angle_alpha   90.00
_cell.angle_beta   90.00
_cell.angle_gamma   90.00
#
_symmetry.space_group_name_H-M   'P 1'
#
loop_
_entity.id
_entity.type
_entity.pdbx_description
1 polymer ?
#
loop_
_entity_poly.entity_id
_entity_poly.type
_entity_poly.pdbx_seq_one_letter_code
_entity_poly.pdbx_strand_id
1 'polypeptide(L)'
;MKNSCQVTVLMPAYNVGKYITEAIQSVLAQTYRDFVLLVIDDCSTDDTAEKVLAIHDNRIRYEKNPTNLGLAENLNRGLSLIDTEYVARFDGDDIAEPDWLEANMKILETHPEIGICSSGFEWFGTRHGAHFYPERHEDSICQMLFGCTVIVPVFRKSVFDDNNVRYRTSAFPAEDYRTWADCYRVTKIYNIPKVLFHYRMHPSQISTSKRQKQIEKTQEVQRVMLEWLNPSMSEADIRFFLDVFATGKMSSLQELPAWNQFVEKMMEYNRSIGHFAQQPLYARLKGQVESAAANMAFEASFTKRYTLLGWWHWINSGYASHRSRKQNIKLLLKSLLGMKR
;
A
#
# COMPACT_ATOMS: atom_id res chain seq x y z
N MET A 1 17.33 -4.42 -35.82
CA MET A 1 16.52 -5.04 -34.75
C MET A 1 16.55 -4.07 -33.58
N LYS A 2 15.43 -3.45 -33.21
CA LYS A 2 15.36 -2.69 -31.98
C LYS A 2 15.53 -3.69 -30.85
N ASN A 3 16.61 -3.64 -30.08
CA ASN A 3 16.66 -4.23 -28.76
C ASN A 3 15.62 -3.44 -27.93
N SER A 4 14.37 -3.85 -27.96
CA SER A 4 13.36 -3.27 -27.12
C SER A 4 13.55 -3.88 -25.72
N CYS A 5 14.18 -3.14 -24.82
CA CYS A 5 14.18 -3.41 -23.39
C CYS A 5 12.76 -3.75 -22.94
N GLN A 6 12.60 -4.73 -22.06
CA GLN A 6 11.26 -5.17 -21.61
C GLN A 6 10.68 -4.29 -20.50
N VAL A 7 11.52 -3.69 -19.65
CA VAL A 7 11.10 -2.95 -18.47
C VAL A 7 11.62 -1.52 -18.50
N THR A 8 10.74 -0.55 -18.18
CA THR A 8 11.17 0.79 -17.77
C THR A 8 10.94 0.99 -16.28
N VAL A 9 12.00 1.29 -15.54
CA VAL A 9 11.91 1.78 -14.17
C VAL A 9 11.58 3.26 -14.25
N LEU A 10 10.36 3.64 -13.84
CA LEU A 10 9.89 5.02 -13.78
C LEU A 10 10.18 5.60 -12.39
N MET A 11 11.09 6.55 -12.32
CA MET A 11 11.51 7.21 -11.08
C MET A 11 11.13 8.69 -11.12
N PRO A 12 10.01 9.08 -10.47
CA PRO A 12 9.70 10.48 -10.28
C PRO A 12 10.68 11.12 -9.29
N ALA A 13 11.12 12.34 -9.57
CA ALA A 13 12.06 13.07 -8.74
C ALA A 13 11.59 14.52 -8.56
N TYR A 14 11.59 15.01 -7.32
CA TYR A 14 11.40 16.42 -6.99
C TYR A 14 12.08 16.76 -5.67
N ASN A 15 13.16 17.53 -5.72
CA ASN A 15 13.96 17.94 -4.56
C ASN A 15 14.40 16.74 -3.70
N VAL A 16 14.93 15.70 -4.35
CA VAL A 16 15.44 14.46 -3.73
C VAL A 16 16.95 14.31 -3.84
N GLY A 17 17.66 15.39 -4.13
CA GLY A 17 19.11 15.41 -4.31
C GLY A 17 19.89 14.72 -3.19
N LYS A 18 19.38 14.77 -1.97
CA LYS A 18 19.98 14.07 -0.83
C LYS A 18 20.01 12.55 -0.97
N TYR A 19 19.07 11.95 -1.71
CA TYR A 19 18.83 10.51 -1.73
C TYR A 19 18.99 9.89 -3.12
N ILE A 20 18.80 10.67 -4.19
CA ILE A 20 18.65 10.20 -5.56
C ILE A 20 19.81 9.34 -6.06
N THR A 21 21.05 9.66 -5.67
CA THR A 21 22.23 8.89 -6.06
C THR A 21 22.16 7.46 -5.54
N GLU A 22 21.82 7.26 -4.27
CA GLU A 22 21.69 5.96 -3.64
C GLU A 22 20.53 5.15 -4.26
N ALA A 23 19.39 5.81 -4.49
CA ALA A 23 18.23 5.21 -5.15
C ALA A 23 18.58 4.70 -6.57
N ILE A 24 19.19 5.55 -7.39
CA ILE A 24 19.62 5.19 -8.75
C ILE A 24 20.62 4.03 -8.71
N GLN A 25 21.62 4.05 -7.84
CA GLN A 25 22.61 2.99 -7.74
C GLN A 25 21.98 1.65 -7.36
N SER A 26 21.00 1.64 -6.46
CA SER A 26 20.27 0.42 -6.10
C SER A 26 19.49 -0.19 -7.28
N VAL A 27 18.92 0.66 -8.14
CA VAL A 27 18.26 0.22 -9.37
C VAL A 27 19.28 -0.26 -10.41
N LEU A 28 20.40 0.42 -10.60
CA LEU A 28 21.43 0.01 -11.53
C LEU A 28 22.11 -1.32 -11.11
N ALA A 29 22.09 -1.65 -9.83
CA ALA A 29 22.64 -2.89 -9.28
C ALA A 29 21.72 -4.11 -9.42
N GLN A 30 20.50 -3.97 -9.97
CA GLN A 30 19.54 -5.07 -10.12
C GLN A 30 20.13 -6.26 -10.88
N THR A 31 19.77 -7.49 -10.46
CA THR A 31 20.17 -8.74 -11.16
C THR A 31 19.50 -8.87 -12.53
N TYR A 32 18.26 -8.43 -12.65
CA TYR A 32 17.58 -8.26 -13.95
C TYR A 32 18.20 -7.10 -14.71
N ARG A 33 18.76 -7.34 -15.90
CA ARG A 33 19.60 -6.35 -16.62
C ARG A 33 18.90 -5.65 -17.77
N ASP A 34 17.81 -6.21 -18.30
CA ASP A 34 17.12 -5.70 -19.49
C ASP A 34 16.09 -4.62 -19.12
N PHE A 35 16.57 -3.48 -18.64
CA PHE A 35 15.73 -2.34 -18.28
C PHE A 35 16.36 -0.99 -18.67
N VAL A 36 15.50 0.02 -18.79
CA VAL A 36 15.86 1.44 -18.82
C VAL A 36 15.36 2.10 -17.53
N LEU A 37 16.16 2.99 -16.96
CA LEU A 37 15.77 3.84 -15.83
C LEU A 37 15.38 5.22 -16.37
N LEU A 38 14.08 5.52 -16.37
CA LEU A 38 13.55 6.84 -16.70
C LEU A 38 13.40 7.67 -15.42
N VAL A 39 14.33 8.60 -15.20
CA VAL A 39 14.22 9.59 -14.13
C VAL A 39 13.48 10.81 -14.69
N ILE A 40 12.33 11.13 -14.10
CA ILE A 40 11.52 12.26 -14.53
C ILE A 40 11.50 13.33 -13.43
N ASP A 41 12.29 14.39 -13.65
CA ASP A 41 12.49 15.49 -12.70
C ASP A 41 11.38 16.53 -12.84
N ASP A 42 10.60 16.69 -11.80
CA ASP A 42 9.48 17.62 -11.74
C ASP A 42 9.91 19.07 -11.44
N CYS A 43 10.90 19.56 -12.20
CA CYS A 43 11.46 20.91 -12.06
C CYS A 43 12.12 21.14 -10.68
N SER A 44 13.00 20.20 -10.25
CA SER A 44 13.76 20.35 -9.00
C SER A 44 14.58 21.63 -8.98
N THR A 45 14.70 22.21 -7.78
CA THR A 45 15.44 23.44 -7.47
C THR A 45 16.70 23.19 -6.64
N ASP A 46 16.88 21.97 -6.16
CA ASP A 46 18.08 21.50 -5.47
C ASP A 46 19.08 20.84 -6.45
N ASP A 47 20.07 20.13 -5.93
CA ASP A 47 21.10 19.42 -6.70
C ASP A 47 20.66 18.08 -7.32
N THR A 48 19.34 17.78 -7.35
CA THR A 48 18.80 16.53 -7.92
C THR A 48 19.27 16.32 -9.36
N ALA A 49 19.07 17.32 -10.23
CA ALA A 49 19.44 17.21 -11.65
C ALA A 49 20.94 16.98 -11.84
N GLU A 50 21.79 17.74 -11.13
CA GLU A 50 23.24 17.62 -11.17
C GLU A 50 23.70 16.20 -10.81
N LYS A 51 23.14 15.65 -9.73
CA LYS A 51 23.49 14.29 -9.26
C LYS A 51 23.06 13.18 -10.21
N VAL A 52 21.90 13.31 -10.84
CA VAL A 52 21.43 12.34 -11.84
C VAL A 52 22.36 12.37 -13.05
N LEU A 53 22.67 13.56 -13.57
CA LEU A 53 23.51 13.74 -14.77
C LEU A 53 24.99 13.36 -14.54
N ALA A 54 25.45 13.37 -13.29
CA ALA A 54 26.79 12.91 -12.93
C ALA A 54 26.94 11.37 -12.97
N ILE A 55 25.85 10.60 -13.05
CA ILE A 55 25.90 9.13 -13.15
C ILE A 55 25.96 8.72 -14.61
N HIS A 56 27.12 8.19 -15.05
CA HIS A 56 27.33 7.76 -16.43
C HIS A 56 26.97 6.28 -16.60
N ASP A 57 25.69 6.00 -16.90
CA ASP A 57 25.21 4.66 -17.28
C ASP A 57 24.22 4.81 -18.44
N ASN A 58 24.39 4.03 -19.50
CA ASN A 58 23.61 4.11 -20.74
C ASN A 58 22.15 3.66 -20.58
N ARG A 59 21.81 3.06 -19.45
CA ARG A 59 20.43 2.70 -19.10
C ARG A 59 19.63 3.86 -18.53
N ILE A 60 20.28 4.97 -18.13
CA ILE A 60 19.61 6.14 -17.57
C ILE A 60 19.10 7.04 -18.70
N ARG A 61 17.82 7.34 -18.65
CA ARG A 61 17.16 8.39 -19.40
C ARG A 61 16.68 9.45 -18.42
N TYR A 62 17.18 10.68 -18.54
CA TYR A 62 16.77 11.81 -17.72
C TYR A 62 15.87 12.75 -18.51
N GLU A 63 14.71 13.08 -17.94
CA GLU A 63 13.75 14.02 -18.49
C GLU A 63 13.39 15.06 -17.42
N LYS A 64 13.40 16.35 -17.78
CA LYS A 64 13.02 17.42 -16.87
C LYS A 64 11.73 18.09 -17.32
N ASN A 65 10.83 18.34 -16.37
CA ASN A 65 9.64 19.16 -16.61
C ASN A 65 10.02 20.65 -16.69
N PRO A 66 9.37 21.41 -17.55
CA PRO A 66 9.59 22.87 -17.63
C PRO A 66 9.07 23.61 -16.39
N THR A 67 8.09 23.02 -15.70
CA THR A 67 7.48 23.53 -14.47
C THR A 67 7.16 22.37 -13.55
N ASN A 68 6.95 22.61 -12.26
CA ASN A 68 6.47 21.60 -11.34
C ASN A 68 5.01 21.25 -11.63
N LEU A 69 4.76 20.00 -12.04
CA LEU A 69 3.44 19.46 -12.39
C LEU A 69 2.74 18.77 -11.20
N GLY A 70 3.51 18.42 -10.17
CA GLY A 70 3.08 17.57 -9.07
C GLY A 70 3.16 16.08 -9.40
N LEU A 71 3.25 15.25 -8.35
CA LEU A 71 3.59 13.82 -8.47
C LEU A 71 2.69 13.06 -9.46
N ALA A 72 1.38 13.23 -9.39
CA ALA A 72 0.44 12.50 -10.25
C ALA A 72 0.64 12.81 -11.75
N GLU A 73 0.75 14.07 -12.10
CA GLU A 73 0.99 14.48 -13.51
C GLU A 73 2.42 14.14 -13.97
N ASN A 74 3.40 14.22 -13.07
CA ASN A 74 4.76 13.79 -13.37
C ASN A 74 4.82 12.30 -13.71
N LEU A 75 4.12 11.45 -12.93
CA LEU A 75 3.97 10.02 -13.22
C LEU A 75 3.23 9.77 -14.54
N ASN A 76 2.12 10.48 -14.82
CA ASN A 76 1.38 10.36 -16.07
C ASN A 76 2.24 10.76 -17.27
N ARG A 77 3.02 11.84 -17.17
CA ARG A 77 3.98 12.23 -18.21
C ARG A 77 5.04 11.14 -18.41
N GLY A 78 5.58 10.59 -17.31
CA GLY A 78 6.52 9.47 -17.39
C GLY A 78 5.92 8.27 -18.14
N LEU A 79 4.70 7.86 -17.79
CA LEU A 79 3.99 6.77 -18.49
C LEU A 79 3.80 7.03 -19.99
N SER A 80 3.58 8.28 -20.39
CA SER A 80 3.43 8.64 -21.82
C SER A 80 4.72 8.55 -22.62
N LEU A 81 5.89 8.53 -21.97
CA LEU A 81 7.21 8.42 -22.57
C LEU A 81 7.74 6.98 -22.62
N ILE A 82 6.97 6.01 -22.11
CA ILE A 82 7.37 4.61 -21.98
C ILE A 82 6.75 3.78 -23.10
N ASP A 83 7.60 3.03 -23.81
CA ASP A 83 7.21 2.10 -24.89
C ASP A 83 7.38 0.63 -24.49
N THR A 84 7.95 0.35 -23.31
CA THR A 84 8.19 -1.02 -22.82
C THR A 84 6.91 -1.70 -22.37
N GLU A 85 6.88 -3.03 -22.39
CA GLU A 85 5.73 -3.84 -21.97
C GLU A 85 5.47 -3.70 -20.45
N TYR A 86 6.54 -3.59 -19.66
CA TYR A 86 6.45 -3.50 -18.21
C TYR A 86 6.97 -2.15 -17.70
N VAL A 87 6.34 -1.67 -16.66
CA VAL A 87 6.74 -0.47 -15.92
C VAL A 87 6.98 -0.85 -14.46
N ALA A 88 8.13 -0.47 -13.94
CA ALA A 88 8.47 -0.59 -12.53
C ALA A 88 8.46 0.82 -11.91
N ARG A 89 7.50 1.15 -11.04
CA ARG A 89 7.52 2.42 -10.34
C ARG A 89 8.49 2.34 -9.16
N PHE A 90 9.38 3.30 -9.03
CA PHE A 90 10.34 3.35 -7.92
C PHE A 90 10.59 4.79 -7.48
N ASP A 91 10.57 5.06 -6.17
CA ASP A 91 10.75 6.42 -5.65
C ASP A 91 12.24 6.79 -5.53
N GLY A 92 12.55 8.08 -5.78
CA GLY A 92 13.92 8.60 -5.79
C GLY A 92 14.58 8.75 -4.42
N ASP A 93 13.91 8.31 -3.34
CA ASP A 93 14.40 8.35 -1.96
C ASP A 93 14.47 6.96 -1.29
N ASP A 94 14.07 5.89 -1.99
CA ASP A 94 14.07 4.52 -1.51
C ASP A 94 15.28 3.71 -2.01
N ILE A 95 15.46 2.47 -1.54
CA ILE A 95 16.53 1.56 -1.93
C ILE A 95 15.94 0.21 -2.32
N ALA A 96 16.26 -0.27 -3.53
CA ALA A 96 15.86 -1.59 -4.00
C ALA A 96 16.82 -2.69 -3.54
N GLU A 97 16.28 -3.86 -3.15
CA GLU A 97 17.08 -5.08 -3.03
C GLU A 97 17.55 -5.55 -4.43
N PRO A 98 18.73 -6.19 -4.53
CA PRO A 98 19.30 -6.55 -5.83
C PRO A 98 18.41 -7.43 -6.72
N ASP A 99 17.52 -8.21 -6.15
CA ASP A 99 16.61 -9.11 -6.86
C ASP A 99 15.16 -8.60 -6.95
N TRP A 100 14.92 -7.31 -6.67
CA TRP A 100 13.59 -6.71 -6.72
C TRP A 100 12.94 -6.82 -8.11
N LEU A 101 13.61 -6.39 -9.18
CA LEU A 101 13.06 -6.50 -10.53
C LEU A 101 12.90 -7.96 -10.96
N GLU A 102 13.91 -8.80 -10.74
CA GLU A 102 13.87 -10.20 -11.14
C GLU A 102 12.72 -10.97 -10.49
N ALA A 103 12.52 -10.77 -9.19
CA ALA A 103 11.43 -11.43 -8.46
C ALA A 103 10.04 -11.00 -8.98
N ASN A 104 9.83 -9.70 -9.23
CA ASN A 104 8.57 -9.18 -9.76
C ASN A 104 8.33 -9.65 -11.20
N MET A 105 9.34 -9.57 -12.06
CA MET A 105 9.25 -10.00 -13.46
C MET A 105 8.94 -11.49 -13.57
N LYS A 106 9.57 -12.33 -12.75
CA LYS A 106 9.30 -13.77 -12.72
C LYS A 106 7.81 -14.06 -12.46
N ILE A 107 7.16 -13.33 -11.55
CA ILE A 107 5.72 -13.49 -11.30
C ILE A 107 4.92 -13.05 -12.53
N LEU A 108 5.20 -11.88 -13.06
CA LEU A 108 4.46 -11.34 -14.20
C LEU A 108 4.61 -12.23 -15.45
N GLU A 109 5.80 -12.72 -15.76
CA GLU A 109 6.06 -13.55 -16.93
C GLU A 109 5.41 -14.94 -16.82
N THR A 110 5.33 -15.51 -15.61
CA THR A 110 4.77 -16.86 -15.40
C THR A 110 3.26 -16.86 -15.14
N HIS A 111 2.65 -15.71 -14.81
CA HIS A 111 1.24 -15.57 -14.47
C HIS A 111 0.59 -14.43 -15.30
N PRO A 112 0.15 -14.72 -16.54
CA PRO A 112 -0.40 -13.68 -17.43
C PRO A 112 -1.67 -13.02 -16.89
N GLU A 113 -2.40 -13.65 -15.96
CA GLU A 113 -3.57 -13.09 -15.28
C GLU A 113 -3.20 -12.03 -14.23
N ILE A 114 -1.94 -11.97 -13.80
CA ILE A 114 -1.43 -10.94 -12.90
C ILE A 114 -0.92 -9.76 -13.71
N GLY A 115 -1.55 -8.62 -13.56
CA GLY A 115 -1.12 -7.39 -14.23
C GLY A 115 -0.23 -6.50 -13.36
N ILE A 116 -0.24 -6.70 -12.04
CA ILE A 116 0.53 -5.89 -11.08
C ILE A 116 1.17 -6.80 -10.04
N CYS A 117 2.48 -6.68 -9.84
CA CYS A 117 3.21 -7.36 -8.79
C CYS A 117 3.91 -6.34 -7.89
N SER A 118 3.82 -6.53 -6.59
CA SER A 118 4.47 -5.73 -5.57
C SER A 118 5.13 -6.65 -4.54
N SER A 119 5.68 -6.12 -3.46
CA SER A 119 6.38 -6.92 -2.46
C SER A 119 6.26 -6.36 -1.05
N GLY A 120 6.77 -7.11 -0.07
CA GLY A 120 7.05 -6.58 1.25
C GLY A 120 8.19 -5.56 1.22
N PHE A 121 8.25 -4.72 2.25
CA PHE A 121 9.29 -3.72 2.40
C PHE A 121 9.71 -3.57 3.85
N GLU A 122 10.84 -2.92 4.08
CA GLU A 122 11.33 -2.55 5.40
C GLU A 122 11.47 -1.04 5.52
N TRP A 123 10.94 -0.46 6.61
CA TRP A 123 11.21 0.94 6.92
C TRP A 123 12.62 1.12 7.45
N PHE A 124 13.29 2.19 7.02
CA PHE A 124 14.56 2.62 7.56
C PHE A 124 14.63 4.16 7.72
N GLY A 125 15.64 4.66 8.42
CA GLY A 125 15.73 6.07 8.78
C GLY A 125 15.11 6.35 10.15
N THR A 126 14.05 7.14 10.23
CA THR A 126 13.39 7.48 11.51
C THR A 126 12.45 6.40 12.05
N ARG A 127 12.15 5.38 11.28
CA ARG A 127 11.32 4.22 11.63
C ARG A 127 11.99 2.95 11.12
N HIS A 128 11.80 1.84 11.83
CA HIS A 128 12.32 0.52 11.42
C HIS A 128 11.22 -0.55 11.51
N GLY A 129 11.41 -1.63 10.77
CA GLY A 129 10.54 -2.82 10.76
C GLY A 129 10.05 -3.19 9.38
N ALA A 130 9.80 -4.49 9.17
CA ALA A 130 9.27 -5.01 7.91
C ALA A 130 7.74 -4.95 7.89
N HIS A 131 7.19 -4.76 6.69
CA HIS A 131 5.77 -4.79 6.42
C HIS A 131 5.47 -5.67 5.20
N PHE A 132 4.39 -6.45 5.31
CA PHE A 132 3.93 -7.35 4.27
C PHE A 132 2.43 -7.12 4.04
N TYR A 133 2.05 -7.03 2.79
CA TYR A 133 0.66 -7.02 2.36
C TYR A 133 0.16 -8.46 2.11
N PRO A 134 -1.15 -8.69 2.09
CA PRO A 134 -1.68 -9.98 1.69
C PRO A 134 -1.17 -10.38 0.30
N GLU A 135 -0.69 -11.63 0.19
CA GLU A 135 -0.06 -12.16 -0.99
C GLU A 135 -1.03 -12.27 -2.17
N ARG A 136 -2.18 -12.91 -1.95
CA ARG A 136 -3.14 -13.21 -3.01
C ARG A 136 -4.09 -12.04 -3.27
N HIS A 137 -4.51 -11.92 -4.51
CA HIS A 137 -5.44 -10.89 -4.97
C HIS A 137 -6.70 -10.78 -4.11
N GLU A 138 -7.33 -11.94 -3.78
CA GLU A 138 -8.60 -11.99 -3.07
C GLU A 138 -8.49 -11.47 -1.63
N ASP A 139 -7.37 -11.69 -0.97
CA ASP A 139 -7.07 -11.18 0.37
C ASP A 139 -6.65 -9.69 0.29
N SER A 140 -5.85 -9.35 -0.72
CA SER A 140 -5.31 -8.01 -0.92
C SER A 140 -6.42 -7.00 -1.24
N ILE A 141 -7.38 -7.36 -2.10
CA ILE A 141 -8.53 -6.51 -2.42
C ILE A 141 -9.41 -6.23 -1.19
N CYS A 142 -9.61 -7.22 -0.32
CA CYS A 142 -10.35 -7.03 0.93
C CYS A 142 -9.62 -6.08 1.89
N GLN A 143 -8.28 -6.13 1.90
CA GLN A 143 -7.46 -5.21 2.67
C GLN A 143 -7.51 -3.77 2.09
N MET A 144 -7.70 -3.61 0.78
CA MET A 144 -7.86 -2.30 0.13
C MET A 144 -9.06 -1.49 0.64
N LEU A 145 -10.07 -2.12 1.24
CA LEU A 145 -11.14 -1.39 1.96
C LEU A 145 -10.59 -0.55 3.13
N PHE A 146 -9.42 -0.90 3.65
CA PHE A 146 -8.83 -0.28 4.84
C PHE A 146 -7.59 0.58 4.53
N GLY A 147 -7.00 0.42 3.36
CA GLY A 147 -5.81 1.17 2.94
C GLY A 147 -5.11 0.52 1.75
N CYS A 148 -4.18 1.24 1.15
CA CYS A 148 -3.41 0.78 0.02
C CYS A 148 -2.62 -0.50 0.35
N THR A 149 -2.59 -1.45 -0.58
CA THR A 149 -1.86 -2.73 -0.45
C THR A 149 -0.84 -2.94 -1.56
N VAL A 150 -0.57 -1.92 -2.35
CA VAL A 150 0.41 -1.95 -3.45
C VAL A 150 1.37 -0.80 -3.24
N ILE A 151 2.65 -1.10 -3.22
CA ILE A 151 3.71 -0.11 -3.07
C ILE A 151 4.89 -0.51 -3.96
N VAL A 152 5.50 0.45 -4.64
CA VAL A 152 6.66 0.22 -5.54
C VAL A 152 6.45 -1.00 -6.47
N PRO A 153 5.34 -1.05 -7.25
CA PRO A 153 5.00 -2.19 -8.07
C PRO A 153 5.76 -2.24 -9.38
N VAL A 154 5.84 -3.46 -9.95
CA VAL A 154 6.07 -3.69 -11.37
C VAL A 154 4.75 -4.10 -12.00
N PHE A 155 4.39 -3.54 -13.14
CA PHE A 155 3.09 -3.78 -13.76
C PHE A 155 3.15 -3.82 -15.29
N ARG A 156 2.20 -4.50 -15.92
CA ARG A 156 1.99 -4.46 -17.36
C ARG A 156 1.45 -3.09 -17.76
N LYS A 157 2.11 -2.43 -18.69
CA LYS A 157 1.67 -1.10 -19.18
C LYS A 157 0.26 -1.15 -19.78
N SER A 158 -0.11 -2.28 -20.42
CA SER A 158 -1.44 -2.51 -20.97
C SER A 158 -2.57 -2.36 -19.93
N VAL A 159 -2.33 -2.67 -18.64
CA VAL A 159 -3.32 -2.44 -17.58
C VAL A 159 -3.76 -0.98 -17.54
N PHE A 160 -2.82 -0.05 -17.72
CA PHE A 160 -3.10 1.38 -17.75
C PHE A 160 -3.70 1.82 -19.08
N ASP A 161 -3.11 1.39 -20.19
CA ASP A 161 -3.47 1.86 -21.52
C ASP A 161 -4.85 1.34 -21.97
N ASP A 162 -5.10 0.04 -21.84
CA ASP A 162 -6.34 -0.61 -22.30
C ASP A 162 -7.55 -0.23 -21.45
N ASN A 163 -7.32 0.15 -20.18
CA ASN A 163 -8.39 0.50 -19.24
C ASN A 163 -8.44 1.99 -18.92
N ASN A 164 -7.65 2.82 -19.62
CA ASN A 164 -7.58 4.26 -19.40
C ASN A 164 -7.33 4.64 -17.92
N VAL A 165 -6.51 3.84 -17.22
CA VAL A 165 -6.08 4.13 -15.84
C VAL A 165 -5.05 5.24 -15.87
N ARG A 166 -5.16 6.21 -14.96
CA ARG A 166 -4.21 7.32 -14.82
C ARG A 166 -4.10 7.71 -13.35
N TYR A 167 -2.95 8.22 -12.95
CA TYR A 167 -2.79 8.90 -11.65
C TYR A 167 -3.65 10.16 -11.63
N ARG A 168 -4.43 10.36 -10.57
CA ARG A 168 -5.37 11.48 -10.47
C ARG A 168 -4.84 12.55 -9.52
N THR A 169 -4.62 13.75 -10.02
CA THR A 169 -4.22 14.91 -9.20
C THR A 169 -5.21 15.23 -8.09
N SER A 170 -6.50 15.01 -8.34
CA SER A 170 -7.56 15.19 -7.34
C SER A 170 -7.47 14.23 -6.14
N ALA A 171 -6.79 13.08 -6.31
CA ALA A 171 -6.58 12.10 -5.25
C ALA A 171 -5.32 12.38 -4.41
N PHE A 172 -4.45 13.30 -4.82
CA PHE A 172 -3.20 13.60 -4.11
C PHE A 172 -3.45 14.10 -2.67
N PRO A 173 -2.76 13.57 -1.65
CA PRO A 173 -1.62 12.64 -1.65
C PRO A 173 -1.99 11.16 -1.36
N ALA A 174 -3.04 10.64 -1.94
CA ALA A 174 -3.43 9.23 -1.96
C ALA A 174 -3.66 8.74 -3.42
N GLU A 175 -2.94 9.35 -4.38
CA GLU A 175 -3.05 9.07 -5.81
C GLU A 175 -2.70 7.63 -6.15
N ASP A 176 -1.70 7.04 -5.47
CA ASP A 176 -1.32 5.64 -5.60
C ASP A 176 -2.47 4.73 -5.19
N TYR A 177 -3.01 4.94 -4.01
CA TYR A 177 -4.12 4.16 -3.49
C TYR A 177 -5.33 4.22 -4.44
N ARG A 178 -5.64 5.41 -4.98
CA ARG A 178 -6.72 5.56 -5.96
C ARG A 178 -6.42 4.80 -7.24
N THR A 179 -5.22 4.89 -7.76
CA THR A 179 -4.80 4.22 -8.99
C THR A 179 -4.88 2.71 -8.83
N TRP A 180 -4.37 2.16 -7.74
CA TRP A 180 -4.44 0.72 -7.49
C TRP A 180 -5.87 0.24 -7.22
N ALA A 181 -6.72 1.04 -6.57
CA ALA A 181 -8.14 0.73 -6.43
C ALA A 181 -8.86 0.64 -7.79
N ASP A 182 -8.54 1.52 -8.74
CA ASP A 182 -9.05 1.42 -10.11
C ASP A 182 -8.51 0.16 -10.82
N CYS A 183 -7.23 -0.21 -10.61
CA CYS A 183 -6.62 -1.42 -11.20
C CYS A 183 -7.20 -2.73 -10.69
N TYR A 184 -7.61 -2.82 -9.41
CA TYR A 184 -8.25 -4.04 -8.87
C TYR A 184 -9.53 -4.46 -9.62
N ARG A 185 -10.12 -3.55 -10.37
CA ARG A 185 -11.33 -3.83 -11.18
C ARG A 185 -11.03 -4.50 -12.52
N VAL A 186 -9.79 -4.43 -12.97
CA VAL A 186 -9.41 -4.80 -14.34
C VAL A 186 -8.29 -5.82 -14.42
N THR A 187 -7.56 -6.07 -13.33
CA THR A 187 -6.48 -7.06 -13.30
C THR A 187 -6.29 -7.67 -11.92
N LYS A 188 -5.59 -8.82 -11.86
CA LYS A 188 -5.14 -9.37 -10.59
C LYS A 188 -3.85 -8.71 -10.11
N ILE A 189 -3.71 -8.61 -8.79
CA ILE A 189 -2.53 -8.08 -8.10
C ILE A 189 -1.94 -9.18 -7.22
N TYR A 190 -0.62 -9.25 -7.16
CA TYR A 190 0.12 -10.19 -6.31
C TYR A 190 1.16 -9.44 -5.49
N ASN A 191 1.30 -9.76 -4.22
CA ASN A 191 2.34 -9.20 -3.36
C ASN A 191 3.30 -10.31 -2.91
N ILE A 192 4.55 -10.23 -3.34
CA ILE A 192 5.59 -11.20 -2.97
C ILE A 192 5.84 -11.10 -1.48
N PRO A 193 5.76 -12.23 -0.71
CA PRO A 193 5.94 -12.22 0.75
C PRO A 193 7.42 -12.18 1.15
N LYS A 194 8.19 -11.28 0.52
CA LYS A 194 9.61 -11.03 0.75
C LYS A 194 9.84 -9.52 0.81
N VAL A 195 10.75 -9.06 1.66
CA VAL A 195 11.26 -7.68 1.62
C VAL A 195 12.14 -7.55 0.39
N LEU A 196 11.74 -6.69 -0.55
CA LEU A 196 12.47 -6.45 -1.80
C LEU A 196 12.85 -4.98 -1.99
N PHE A 197 12.45 -4.10 -1.08
CA PHE A 197 12.95 -2.73 -1.04
C PHE A 197 12.88 -2.15 0.37
N HIS A 198 13.63 -1.07 0.58
CA HIS A 198 13.69 -0.33 1.82
C HIS A 198 13.04 1.04 1.62
N TYR A 199 11.96 1.28 2.38
CA TYR A 199 11.21 2.51 2.38
C TYR A 199 11.82 3.50 3.36
N ARG A 200 12.35 4.61 2.85
CA ARG A 200 13.00 5.62 3.66
C ARG A 200 11.98 6.48 4.40
N MET A 201 12.22 6.66 5.70
CA MET A 201 11.42 7.55 6.55
C MET A 201 12.20 8.80 6.89
N HIS A 202 11.72 9.97 6.40
CA HIS A 202 12.32 11.26 6.68
C HIS A 202 11.26 12.37 6.81
N PRO A 203 11.56 13.51 7.50
CA PRO A 203 10.55 14.54 7.81
C PRO A 203 9.94 15.24 6.61
N SER A 204 10.68 15.39 5.50
CA SER A 204 10.24 16.12 4.31
C SER A 204 9.39 15.30 3.34
N GLN A 205 9.23 13.98 3.54
CA GLN A 205 8.43 13.14 2.65
C GLN A 205 6.93 13.50 2.71
N ILE A 206 6.21 13.24 1.62
CA ILE A 206 4.80 13.59 1.45
C ILE A 206 3.92 12.96 2.53
N SER A 207 4.12 11.67 2.83
CA SER A 207 3.35 10.93 3.84
C SER A 207 3.49 11.48 5.27
N THR A 208 4.55 12.23 5.55
CA THR A 208 4.75 12.93 6.83
C THR A 208 4.21 14.35 6.79
N SER A 209 4.60 15.12 5.76
CA SER A 209 4.29 16.56 5.65
C SER A 209 2.83 16.87 5.33
N LYS A 210 2.11 15.93 4.65
CA LYS A 210 0.71 16.10 4.23
C LYS A 210 -0.25 15.10 4.87
N ARG A 211 0.09 14.57 6.04
CA ARG A 211 -0.63 13.48 6.70
C ARG A 211 -2.14 13.70 6.84
N GLN A 212 -2.58 14.89 7.25
CA GLN A 212 -4.02 15.16 7.44
C GLN A 212 -4.78 15.07 6.11
N LYS A 213 -4.26 15.71 5.07
CA LYS A 213 -4.84 15.65 3.72
C LYS A 213 -4.82 14.22 3.17
N GLN A 214 -3.77 13.44 3.48
CA GLN A 214 -3.69 12.04 3.06
C GLN A 214 -4.79 11.19 3.70
N ILE A 215 -5.12 11.41 4.98
CA ILE A 215 -6.24 10.72 5.65
C ILE A 215 -7.55 11.03 4.94
N GLU A 216 -7.84 12.30 4.65
CA GLU A 216 -9.06 12.72 3.95
C GLU A 216 -9.16 12.05 2.56
N LYS A 217 -8.08 12.10 1.77
CA LYS A 217 -8.03 11.46 0.45
C LYS A 217 -8.09 9.92 0.52
N THR A 218 -7.53 9.32 1.57
CA THR A 218 -7.69 7.89 1.85
C THR A 218 -9.16 7.52 2.05
N GLN A 219 -9.91 8.32 2.82
CA GLN A 219 -11.35 8.07 3.02
C GLN A 219 -12.15 8.23 1.74
N GLU A 220 -11.80 9.18 0.86
CA GLU A 220 -12.42 9.28 -0.47
C GLU A 220 -12.22 8.01 -1.30
N VAL A 221 -11.00 7.42 -1.28
CA VAL A 221 -10.73 6.15 -1.99
C VAL A 221 -11.47 4.99 -1.33
N GLN A 222 -11.48 4.91 0.00
CA GLN A 222 -12.26 3.90 0.73
C GLN A 222 -13.75 3.96 0.37
N ARG A 223 -14.32 5.16 0.24
CA ARG A 223 -15.70 5.33 -0.23
C ARG A 223 -15.89 4.72 -1.63
N VAL A 224 -14.98 4.98 -2.57
CA VAL A 224 -15.02 4.38 -3.92
C VAL A 224 -14.97 2.85 -3.86
N MET A 225 -14.18 2.29 -2.96
CA MET A 225 -14.12 0.83 -2.76
C MET A 225 -15.42 0.27 -2.15
N LEU A 226 -16.07 1.00 -1.24
CA LEU A 226 -17.37 0.63 -0.67
C LEU A 226 -18.48 0.69 -1.71
N GLU A 227 -18.51 1.74 -2.55
CA GLU A 227 -19.44 1.86 -3.67
C GLU A 227 -19.24 0.73 -4.69
N TRP A 228 -18.01 0.27 -4.88
CA TRP A 228 -17.74 -0.89 -5.71
C TRP A 228 -18.17 -2.20 -5.04
N LEU A 229 -18.02 -2.32 -3.71
CA LEU A 229 -18.55 -3.46 -2.97
C LEU A 229 -20.07 -3.54 -3.13
N ASN A 230 -20.77 -2.40 -2.99
CA ASN A 230 -22.19 -2.29 -3.30
C ASN A 230 -22.62 -0.83 -3.48
N PRO A 231 -23.07 -0.42 -4.69
CA PRO A 231 -23.49 0.95 -4.96
C PRO A 231 -24.80 1.36 -4.22
N SER A 232 -25.54 0.39 -3.66
CA SER A 232 -26.77 0.64 -2.90
C SER A 232 -26.50 0.73 -1.39
N MET A 233 -25.24 0.75 -0.95
CA MET A 233 -24.91 0.90 0.46
C MET A 233 -25.43 2.23 1.01
N SER A 234 -26.06 2.20 2.19
CA SER A 234 -26.61 3.41 2.80
C SER A 234 -25.49 4.37 3.22
N GLU A 235 -25.75 5.68 3.15
CA GLU A 235 -24.79 6.69 3.60
C GLU A 235 -24.43 6.53 5.08
N ALA A 236 -25.35 6.05 5.90
CA ALA A 236 -25.12 5.76 7.33
C ALA A 236 -24.07 4.63 7.49
N ASP A 237 -24.16 3.57 6.67
CA ASP A 237 -23.21 2.46 6.71
C ASP A 237 -21.83 2.86 6.16
N ILE A 238 -21.80 3.66 5.11
CA ILE A 238 -20.55 4.21 4.58
C ILE A 238 -19.85 5.06 5.64
N ARG A 239 -20.56 5.97 6.30
CA ARG A 239 -20.01 6.79 7.38
C ARG A 239 -19.56 5.93 8.57
N PHE A 240 -20.37 4.97 9.00
CA PHE A 240 -19.94 4.07 10.07
C PHE A 240 -18.66 3.32 9.71
N PHE A 241 -18.54 2.85 8.46
CA PHE A 241 -17.30 2.22 8.00
C PHE A 241 -16.12 3.19 8.08
N LEU A 242 -16.21 4.36 7.47
CA LEU A 242 -15.10 5.31 7.34
C LEU A 242 -14.65 5.90 8.69
N ASP A 243 -15.61 6.32 9.52
CA ASP A 243 -15.32 7.10 10.72
C ASP A 243 -15.02 6.22 11.94
N VAL A 244 -15.59 5.00 11.97
CA VAL A 244 -15.56 4.12 13.13
C VAL A 244 -14.88 2.78 12.80
N PHE A 245 -15.47 2.01 11.90
CA PHE A 245 -15.08 0.62 11.66
C PHE A 245 -13.65 0.50 11.11
N ALA A 246 -13.34 1.21 10.02
CA ALA A 246 -12.02 1.17 9.40
C ALA A 246 -10.92 1.73 10.30
N THR A 247 -11.24 2.70 11.16
CA THR A 247 -10.29 3.27 12.11
C THR A 247 -9.95 2.35 13.29
N GLY A 248 -10.77 1.31 13.52
CA GLY A 248 -10.64 0.41 14.67
C GLY A 248 -10.93 1.05 16.01
N LYS A 249 -11.58 2.22 16.02
CA LYS A 249 -11.92 2.97 17.24
C LYS A 249 -13.24 2.48 17.82
N MET A 250 -13.16 1.47 18.66
CA MET A 250 -14.28 1.01 19.50
C MET A 250 -14.24 1.77 20.83
N SER A 251 -15.34 2.41 21.23
CA SER A 251 -15.40 3.22 22.46
C SER A 251 -15.70 2.37 23.69
N SER A 252 -16.37 1.23 23.52
CA SER A 252 -16.72 0.30 24.58
C SER A 252 -16.88 -1.12 24.04
N LEU A 253 -16.54 -2.14 24.83
CA LEU A 253 -16.83 -3.54 24.51
C LEU A 253 -18.34 -3.83 24.39
N GLN A 254 -19.21 -2.97 24.93
CA GLN A 254 -20.66 -3.08 24.74
C GLN A 254 -21.10 -2.84 23.29
N GLU A 255 -20.25 -2.24 22.44
CA GLU A 255 -20.50 -2.02 21.02
C GLU A 255 -20.26 -3.29 20.16
N LEU A 256 -19.64 -4.33 20.71
CA LEU A 256 -19.31 -5.55 19.98
C LEU A 256 -20.48 -6.20 19.21
N PRO A 257 -21.70 -6.30 19.76
CA PRO A 257 -22.84 -6.80 19.02
C PRO A 257 -23.13 -5.98 17.75
N ALA A 258 -23.10 -4.65 17.86
CA ALA A 258 -23.32 -3.75 16.72
C ALA A 258 -22.23 -3.89 15.64
N TRP A 259 -20.96 -4.00 16.05
CA TRP A 259 -19.86 -4.23 15.13
C TRP A 259 -19.97 -5.57 14.40
N ASN A 260 -20.39 -6.64 15.10
CA ASN A 260 -20.64 -7.94 14.46
C ASN A 260 -21.84 -7.88 13.50
N GLN A 261 -22.93 -7.22 13.90
CA GLN A 261 -24.08 -7.00 13.02
C GLN A 261 -23.68 -6.23 11.75
N PHE A 262 -22.79 -5.25 11.88
CA PHE A 262 -22.25 -4.52 10.73
C PHE A 262 -21.44 -5.43 9.79
N VAL A 263 -20.65 -6.37 10.33
CA VAL A 263 -19.96 -7.38 9.51
C VAL A 263 -20.95 -8.20 8.68
N GLU A 264 -22.02 -8.71 9.31
CA GLU A 264 -23.05 -9.47 8.57
C GLU A 264 -23.72 -8.62 7.47
N LYS A 265 -23.98 -7.36 7.76
CA LYS A 265 -24.53 -6.41 6.78
C LYS A 265 -23.57 -6.17 5.61
N MET A 266 -22.28 -6.02 5.86
CA MET A 266 -21.25 -5.91 4.80
C MET A 266 -21.22 -7.18 3.93
N MET A 267 -21.37 -8.36 4.54
CA MET A 267 -21.45 -9.63 3.83
C MET A 267 -22.70 -9.73 2.96
N GLU A 268 -23.84 -9.21 3.42
CA GLU A 268 -25.07 -9.13 2.63
C GLU A 268 -24.90 -8.20 1.42
N TYR A 269 -24.33 -7.02 1.61
CA TYR A 269 -24.01 -6.12 0.51
C TYR A 269 -23.15 -6.82 -0.55
N ASN A 270 -22.10 -7.52 -0.14
CA ASN A 270 -21.24 -8.23 -1.08
C ASN A 270 -21.94 -9.40 -1.78
N ARG A 271 -22.85 -10.13 -1.12
CA ARG A 271 -23.57 -11.27 -1.75
C ARG A 271 -24.38 -10.85 -2.97
N SER A 272 -24.91 -9.62 -2.99
CA SER A 272 -25.76 -9.14 -4.09
C SER A 272 -24.95 -8.77 -5.34
N ILE A 273 -23.66 -8.43 -5.18
CA ILE A 273 -22.77 -8.00 -6.27
C ILE A 273 -21.67 -9.03 -6.54
N GLY A 274 -21.01 -9.54 -5.48
CA GLY A 274 -20.03 -10.61 -5.58
C GLY A 274 -18.63 -10.19 -6.03
N HIS A 275 -18.28 -8.92 -5.94
CA HIS A 275 -16.94 -8.44 -6.34
C HIS A 275 -15.82 -8.92 -5.43
N PHE A 276 -16.11 -9.16 -4.16
CA PHE A 276 -15.13 -9.63 -3.18
C PHE A 276 -15.36 -11.10 -2.85
N ALA A 277 -14.30 -11.89 -2.77
CA ALA A 277 -14.39 -13.28 -2.33
C ALA A 277 -14.93 -13.37 -0.89
N GLN A 278 -15.93 -14.20 -0.67
CA GLN A 278 -16.69 -14.24 0.60
C GLN A 278 -15.81 -14.54 1.81
N GLN A 279 -14.98 -15.57 1.76
CA GLN A 279 -14.12 -15.97 2.88
C GLN A 279 -13.05 -14.94 3.23
N PRO A 280 -12.26 -14.39 2.27
CA PRO A 280 -11.31 -13.33 2.54
C PRO A 280 -11.96 -12.07 3.11
N LEU A 281 -13.11 -11.64 2.57
CA LEU A 281 -13.82 -10.46 3.06
C LEU A 281 -14.28 -10.67 4.50
N TYR A 282 -14.94 -11.79 4.79
CA TYR A 282 -15.38 -12.11 6.15
C TYR A 282 -14.22 -12.13 7.13
N ALA A 283 -13.13 -12.83 6.78
CA ALA A 283 -11.94 -12.93 7.62
C ALA A 283 -11.33 -11.53 7.90
N ARG A 284 -11.27 -10.66 6.88
CA ARG A 284 -10.74 -9.30 7.04
C ARG A 284 -11.63 -8.43 7.94
N LEU A 285 -12.96 -8.47 7.74
CA LEU A 285 -13.91 -7.71 8.55
C LEU A 285 -13.91 -8.20 10.01
N LYS A 286 -13.95 -9.51 10.24
CA LYS A 286 -13.85 -10.09 11.60
C LYS A 286 -12.52 -9.76 12.27
N GLY A 287 -11.41 -9.83 11.55
CA GLY A 287 -10.09 -9.43 12.06
C GLY A 287 -10.05 -7.97 12.52
N GLN A 288 -10.82 -7.08 11.87
CA GLN A 288 -10.96 -5.68 12.30
C GLN A 288 -11.70 -5.58 13.63
N VAL A 289 -12.82 -6.31 13.78
CA VAL A 289 -13.59 -6.35 15.05
C VAL A 289 -12.71 -6.86 16.19
N GLU A 290 -11.99 -7.99 15.97
CA GLU A 290 -11.10 -8.56 16.97
C GLU A 290 -9.96 -7.61 17.37
N SER A 291 -9.38 -6.91 16.39
CA SER A 291 -8.34 -5.91 16.64
C SER A 291 -8.86 -4.73 17.45
N ALA A 292 -10.04 -4.19 17.10
CA ALA A 292 -10.67 -3.09 17.81
C ALA A 292 -11.02 -3.48 19.25
N ALA A 293 -11.61 -4.67 19.44
CA ALA A 293 -11.95 -5.19 20.77
C ALA A 293 -10.71 -5.42 21.63
N ALA A 294 -9.65 -5.99 21.07
CA ALA A 294 -8.40 -6.19 21.78
C ALA A 294 -7.76 -4.86 22.18
N ASN A 295 -7.76 -3.86 21.28
CA ASN A 295 -7.24 -2.54 21.59
C ASN A 295 -8.06 -1.89 22.71
N MET A 296 -9.40 -1.94 22.65
CA MET A 296 -10.28 -1.41 23.68
C MET A 296 -10.04 -2.07 25.05
N ALA A 297 -9.98 -3.41 25.09
CA ALA A 297 -9.72 -4.14 26.33
C ALA A 297 -8.38 -3.77 26.99
N PHE A 298 -7.35 -3.47 26.16
CA PHE A 298 -6.04 -3.07 26.66
C PHE A 298 -5.94 -1.56 26.95
N GLU A 299 -6.76 -0.70 26.32
CA GLU A 299 -6.83 0.74 26.62
C GLU A 299 -7.52 1.03 27.95
N ALA A 300 -8.53 0.25 28.32
CA ALA A 300 -9.20 0.36 29.60
C ALA A 300 -8.24 0.21 30.82
N SER A 301 -7.00 -0.24 30.59
CA SER A 301 -5.97 -0.38 31.63
C SER A 301 -5.06 0.85 31.84
N PHE A 302 -5.42 2.04 31.35
CA PHE A 302 -4.73 3.32 31.55
C PHE A 302 -3.25 3.40 31.14
N THR A 303 -2.70 2.40 30.45
CA THR A 303 -1.29 2.41 30.05
C THR A 303 -1.13 2.14 28.56
N LYS A 304 -0.16 2.83 27.92
CA LYS A 304 0.27 2.54 26.53
C LYS A 304 1.06 1.21 26.42
N ARG A 305 0.80 0.27 27.34
CA ARG A 305 1.47 -1.03 27.41
C ARG A 305 0.44 -2.14 27.55
N TYR A 306 0.79 -3.32 27.08
CA TYR A 306 0.04 -4.53 27.39
C TYR A 306 0.09 -4.77 28.90
N THR A 307 -1.06 -5.02 29.54
CA THR A 307 -1.16 -5.29 30.97
C THR A 307 -1.91 -6.58 31.24
N LEU A 308 -1.66 -7.20 32.40
CA LEU A 308 -2.40 -8.39 32.83
C LEU A 308 -3.90 -8.11 32.98
N LEU A 309 -4.26 -6.90 33.42
CA LEU A 309 -5.66 -6.49 33.52
C LEU A 309 -6.34 -6.44 32.14
N GLY A 310 -5.65 -5.86 31.13
CA GLY A 310 -6.13 -5.85 29.75
C GLY A 310 -6.26 -7.26 29.16
N TRP A 311 -5.31 -8.15 29.46
CA TRP A 311 -5.38 -9.54 29.06
C TRP A 311 -6.56 -10.28 29.77
N TRP A 312 -6.82 -10.01 31.06
CA TRP A 312 -7.94 -10.55 31.80
C TRP A 312 -9.29 -10.08 31.21
N HIS A 313 -9.43 -8.80 30.90
CA HIS A 313 -10.62 -8.27 30.21
C HIS A 313 -10.81 -8.92 28.83
N TRP A 314 -9.71 -9.11 28.08
CA TRP A 314 -9.76 -9.79 26.80
C TRP A 314 -10.28 -11.23 26.91
N ILE A 315 -9.77 -12.02 27.85
CA ILE A 315 -10.21 -13.40 28.07
C ILE A 315 -11.69 -13.45 28.45
N ASN A 316 -12.14 -12.54 29.30
CA ASN A 316 -13.53 -12.52 29.78
C ASN A 316 -14.51 -11.88 28.77
N SER A 317 -14.05 -11.24 27.70
CA SER A 317 -14.92 -10.70 26.65
C SER A 317 -15.56 -11.76 25.75
N GLY A 318 -15.17 -13.04 25.88
CA GLY A 318 -15.60 -14.14 25.00
C GLY A 318 -14.85 -14.20 23.68
N TYR A 319 -14.09 -13.17 23.30
CA TYR A 319 -13.37 -13.09 22.03
C TYR A 319 -12.08 -13.90 21.98
N ALA A 320 -11.51 -14.24 23.12
CA ALA A 320 -10.33 -15.10 23.20
C ALA A 320 -10.56 -16.48 22.56
N SER A 321 -11.79 -16.99 22.56
CA SER A 321 -12.18 -18.25 21.92
C SER A 321 -12.10 -18.22 20.38
N HIS A 322 -12.19 -17.04 19.78
CA HIS A 322 -12.09 -16.83 18.31
C HIS A 322 -10.66 -16.71 17.81
N ARG A 323 -9.67 -16.63 18.72
CA ARG A 323 -8.24 -16.61 18.37
C ARG A 323 -7.59 -17.98 18.61
N SER A 324 -6.55 -18.26 17.82
CA SER A 324 -5.75 -19.45 18.07
C SER A 324 -5.11 -19.39 19.47
N ARG A 325 -4.92 -20.57 20.10
CA ARG A 325 -4.22 -20.68 21.38
C ARG A 325 -2.86 -19.98 21.37
N LYS A 326 -2.13 -20.06 20.24
CA LYS A 326 -0.83 -19.39 20.03
C LYS A 326 -0.94 -17.85 20.09
N GLN A 327 -1.99 -17.28 19.52
CA GLN A 327 -2.23 -15.81 19.54
C GLN A 327 -2.57 -15.33 20.96
N ASN A 328 -3.41 -16.07 21.69
CA ASN A 328 -3.73 -15.74 23.07
C ASN A 328 -2.52 -15.85 24.01
N ILE A 329 -1.67 -16.87 23.83
CA ILE A 329 -0.41 -17.00 24.56
C ILE A 329 0.54 -15.81 24.24
N LYS A 330 0.63 -15.40 22.97
CA LYS A 330 1.46 -14.25 22.58
C LYS A 330 0.96 -12.95 23.25
N LEU A 331 -0.34 -12.75 23.36
CA LEU A 331 -0.92 -11.61 24.10
C LEU A 331 -0.62 -11.65 25.58
N LEU A 332 -0.76 -12.84 26.21
CA LEU A 332 -0.40 -13.05 27.61
C LEU A 332 1.07 -12.70 27.87
N LEU A 333 1.97 -13.22 27.05
CA LEU A 333 3.40 -12.94 27.17
C LEU A 333 3.71 -11.44 27.04
N LYS A 334 3.11 -10.75 26.08
CA LYS A 334 3.23 -9.30 25.95
C LYS A 334 2.72 -8.54 27.18
N SER A 335 1.61 -9.03 27.77
CA SER A 335 1.01 -8.46 28.98
C SER A 335 1.89 -8.68 30.22
N LEU A 336 2.49 -9.86 30.36
CA LEU A 336 3.45 -10.17 31.43
C LEU A 336 4.72 -9.33 31.34
N LEU A 337 5.22 -9.09 30.12
CA LEU A 337 6.45 -8.33 29.88
C LEU A 337 6.21 -6.81 29.84
N GLY A 338 4.98 -6.33 29.96
CA GLY A 338 4.64 -4.91 29.91
C GLY A 338 5.13 -4.22 28.62
N MET A 339 5.12 -4.95 27.49
CA MET A 339 5.59 -4.43 26.22
C MET A 339 4.78 -3.20 25.77
N LYS A 340 5.44 -2.26 25.08
CA LYS A 340 4.72 -1.15 24.41
C LYS A 340 3.86 -1.71 23.29
N ARG A 341 2.72 -1.05 23.06
CA ARG A 341 1.80 -1.30 21.95
C ARG A 341 2.35 -0.84 20.61
#